data_cd82669007d3f5204f087c8c9e23ab1e
#
_entry.id   cd82669007d3f5204f087c8c9e23ab1e
#
_cell.length_a   1.000
_cell.length_b   1.000
_cell.length_c   1.000
_cell.angle_alpha   90.00
_cell.angle_beta   90.00
_cell.angle_gamma   90.00
#
_symmetry.space_group_name_H-M   'P 1'
#
loop_
_entity.id
_entity.type
_entity.pdbx_description
1 polymer ?
#
loop_
_entity_poly.entity_id
_entity_poly.type
_entity_poly.pdbx_seq_one_letter_code
_entity_poly.pdbx_strand_id
1 'polypeptide(L)'
;MAQTVSLSANPRQATGKGAARQARFRGKVPAVIYGHGRDTQPLELEAKALEKALQGVEPASTIIELAVDGKTVKTLIREIQRHPIRPDIIHVDFYEIHATEKVKLRVPVHLVGNPDGVRNAGGVLDQVTREVEIEVLPENIPDRVELDVNALKIGDSLRVRDMSIPNAKILTEADLTIATVVPPRAEEVAAPTPETATEVAEPELIRKVREGEEEEGEVAAEGGAPAKPEAKSGAAPPKVEKTEKAEKPKGGKES
;
A
#
# COMPACT_ATOMS: atom_id res chain seq x y z
N MET A 1 -24.02 8.08 -6.93
CA MET A 1 -24.53 6.71 -7.21
C MET A 1 -23.34 5.76 -7.17
N ALA A 2 -23.44 4.67 -6.44
CA ALA A 2 -22.33 3.72 -6.35
C ALA A 2 -22.00 3.16 -7.75
N GLN A 3 -20.76 3.30 -8.16
CA GLN A 3 -20.28 2.73 -9.42
C GLN A 3 -20.11 1.23 -9.24
N THR A 4 -20.57 0.45 -10.22
CA THR A 4 -20.43 -1.00 -10.20
C THR A 4 -19.44 -1.42 -11.27
N VAL A 5 -18.40 -2.15 -10.88
CA VAL A 5 -17.35 -2.66 -11.76
C VAL A 5 -17.33 -4.18 -11.69
N SER A 6 -17.28 -4.85 -12.85
CA SER A 6 -17.21 -6.32 -12.90
C SER A 6 -15.77 -6.80 -13.07
N LEU A 7 -15.36 -7.80 -12.26
CA LEU A 7 -14.06 -8.43 -12.31
C LEU A 7 -14.19 -9.96 -12.25
N SER A 8 -13.33 -10.67 -12.98
CA SER A 8 -13.22 -12.11 -12.88
C SER A 8 -12.12 -12.49 -11.89
N ALA A 9 -12.42 -13.41 -11.00
CA ALA A 9 -11.48 -13.94 -10.02
C ALA A 9 -11.48 -15.46 -10.05
N ASN A 10 -10.30 -16.06 -9.92
CA ASN A 10 -10.13 -17.49 -9.87
C ASN A 10 -9.79 -17.93 -8.44
N PRO A 11 -10.42 -18.96 -7.90
CA PRO A 11 -10.04 -19.49 -6.60
C PRO A 11 -8.65 -20.12 -6.65
N ARG A 12 -7.86 -19.92 -5.61
CA ARG A 12 -6.53 -20.53 -5.50
C ARG A 12 -6.48 -21.51 -4.33
N GLN A 13 -5.90 -22.67 -4.57
CA GLN A 13 -5.70 -23.69 -3.53
C GLN A 13 -4.37 -23.49 -2.80
N ALA A 14 -3.34 -23.05 -3.52
CA ALA A 14 -2.02 -22.84 -2.94
C ALA A 14 -1.98 -21.52 -2.15
N THR A 15 -1.72 -21.61 -0.85
CA THR A 15 -1.60 -20.47 0.08
C THR A 15 -0.14 -20.28 0.53
N GLY A 16 0.14 -19.15 1.22
CA GLY A 16 1.44 -18.84 1.78
C GLY A 16 2.35 -17.99 0.88
N LYS A 17 3.52 -17.64 1.42
CA LYS A 17 4.48 -16.67 0.83
C LYS A 17 4.96 -17.06 -0.56
N GLY A 18 5.29 -18.34 -0.76
CA GLY A 18 5.84 -18.84 -2.04
C GLY A 18 4.81 -18.76 -3.17
N ALA A 19 3.59 -19.24 -2.92
CA ALA A 19 2.49 -19.21 -3.88
C ALA A 19 2.09 -17.77 -4.25
N ALA A 20 1.97 -16.87 -3.26
CA ALA A 20 1.66 -15.46 -3.51
C ALA A 20 2.74 -14.76 -4.35
N ARG A 21 4.03 -15.04 -4.08
CA ARG A 21 5.13 -14.52 -4.90
C ARG A 21 5.06 -15.03 -6.34
N GLN A 22 4.78 -16.32 -6.52
CA GLN A 22 4.66 -16.92 -7.85
C GLN A 22 3.48 -16.35 -8.65
N ALA A 23 2.32 -16.11 -7.99
CA ALA A 23 1.18 -15.45 -8.62
C ALA A 23 1.57 -14.07 -9.17
N ARG A 24 2.24 -13.24 -8.36
CA ARG A 24 2.69 -11.91 -8.79
C ARG A 24 3.67 -11.97 -9.97
N PHE A 25 4.58 -12.94 -10.00
CA PHE A 25 5.48 -13.11 -11.16
C PHE A 25 4.74 -13.48 -12.45
N ARG A 26 3.56 -14.10 -12.34
CA ARG A 26 2.70 -14.43 -13.48
C ARG A 26 1.76 -13.29 -13.87
N GLY A 27 1.91 -12.09 -13.26
CA GLY A 27 1.03 -10.95 -13.51
C GLY A 27 -0.34 -11.07 -12.86
N LYS A 28 -0.48 -11.92 -11.82
CA LYS A 28 -1.71 -12.06 -11.04
C LYS A 28 -1.55 -11.45 -9.66
N VAL A 29 -2.61 -10.83 -9.16
CA VAL A 29 -2.69 -10.28 -7.82
C VAL A 29 -3.39 -11.28 -6.91
N PRO A 30 -2.74 -11.73 -5.83
CA PRO A 30 -3.42 -12.51 -4.81
C PRO A 30 -4.43 -11.66 -4.07
N ALA A 31 -5.60 -12.22 -3.80
CA ALA A 31 -6.68 -11.58 -3.09
C ALA A 31 -7.36 -12.55 -2.14
N VAL A 32 -8.20 -12.02 -1.28
CA VAL A 32 -9.08 -12.80 -0.41
C VAL A 32 -10.49 -12.21 -0.44
N ILE A 33 -11.49 -13.08 -0.34
CA ILE A 33 -12.87 -12.68 -0.14
C ILE A 33 -13.36 -13.26 1.19
N TYR A 34 -14.01 -12.44 1.99
CA TYR A 34 -14.60 -12.81 3.28
C TYR A 34 -15.80 -11.92 3.59
N GLY A 35 -16.54 -12.23 4.61
CA GLY A 35 -17.72 -11.48 5.07
C GLY A 35 -18.98 -12.31 5.08
N HIS A 36 -20.01 -11.78 5.72
CA HIS A 36 -21.36 -12.36 5.80
C HIS A 36 -21.41 -13.86 6.18
N GLY A 37 -20.61 -14.26 7.18
CA GLY A 37 -20.57 -15.66 7.65
C GLY A 37 -19.93 -16.65 6.66
N ARG A 38 -19.38 -16.16 5.55
CA ARG A 38 -18.63 -16.98 4.60
C ARG A 38 -17.22 -17.23 5.11
N ASP A 39 -16.73 -18.45 4.91
CA ASP A 39 -15.32 -18.76 5.13
C ASP A 39 -14.44 -17.97 4.18
N THR A 40 -13.28 -17.52 4.70
CA THR A 40 -12.30 -16.79 3.90
C THR A 40 -11.81 -17.64 2.73
N GLN A 41 -12.06 -17.17 1.52
CA GLN A 41 -11.64 -17.85 0.29
C GLN A 41 -10.49 -17.09 -0.37
N PRO A 42 -9.33 -17.72 -0.57
CA PRO A 42 -8.24 -17.11 -1.32
C PRO A 42 -8.53 -17.11 -2.82
N LEU A 43 -8.27 -15.96 -3.45
CA LEU A 43 -8.50 -15.70 -4.86
C LEU A 43 -7.23 -15.22 -5.55
N GLU A 44 -7.23 -15.26 -6.87
CA GLU A 44 -6.26 -14.58 -7.72
C GLU A 44 -6.98 -13.82 -8.84
N LEU A 45 -6.54 -12.59 -9.10
CA LEU A 45 -7.06 -11.75 -10.16
C LEU A 45 -5.94 -11.40 -11.15
N GLU A 46 -6.30 -11.06 -12.36
CA GLU A 46 -5.36 -10.51 -13.33
C GLU A 46 -5.02 -9.06 -12.95
N ALA A 47 -3.72 -8.73 -12.82
CA ALA A 47 -3.27 -7.40 -12.38
C ALA A 47 -3.76 -6.29 -13.32
N LYS A 48 -3.65 -6.50 -14.64
CA LYS A 48 -4.08 -5.51 -15.65
C LYS A 48 -5.58 -5.25 -15.62
N ALA A 49 -6.39 -6.29 -15.43
CA ALA A 49 -7.84 -6.17 -15.34
C ALA A 49 -8.24 -5.39 -14.08
N LEU A 50 -7.57 -5.68 -12.95
CA LEU A 50 -7.79 -4.97 -11.70
C LEU A 50 -7.38 -3.50 -11.79
N GLU A 51 -6.20 -3.19 -12.33
CA GLU A 51 -5.74 -1.81 -12.52
C GLU A 51 -6.70 -1.01 -13.40
N LYS A 52 -7.13 -1.61 -14.52
CA LYS A 52 -8.11 -0.99 -15.42
C LYS A 52 -9.45 -0.73 -14.73
N ALA A 53 -9.90 -1.65 -13.90
CA ALA A 53 -11.15 -1.55 -13.17
C ALA A 53 -11.12 -0.46 -12.09
N LEU A 54 -9.95 -0.22 -11.49
CA LEU A 54 -9.74 0.81 -10.46
C LEU A 54 -9.34 2.17 -11.02
N GLN A 55 -9.18 2.27 -12.33
CA GLN A 55 -8.78 3.52 -12.97
C GLN A 55 -9.94 4.53 -12.96
N GLY A 56 -9.74 5.66 -12.28
CA GLY A 56 -10.73 6.73 -12.20
C GLY A 56 -11.87 6.50 -11.21
N VAL A 57 -11.76 5.50 -10.35
CA VAL A 57 -12.77 5.14 -9.35
C VAL A 57 -12.13 5.09 -7.97
N GLU A 58 -12.86 5.52 -6.95
CA GLU A 58 -12.42 5.36 -5.56
C GLU A 58 -12.64 3.92 -5.08
N PRO A 59 -11.57 3.17 -4.83
CA PRO A 59 -11.69 1.74 -4.54
C PRO A 59 -12.49 1.43 -3.27
N ALA A 60 -12.38 2.28 -2.25
CA ALA A 60 -13.00 2.04 -0.94
C ALA A 60 -14.53 2.22 -0.95
N SER A 61 -15.06 2.98 -1.91
CA SER A 61 -16.50 3.28 -2.02
C SER A 61 -17.18 2.58 -3.20
N THR A 62 -16.42 1.87 -4.05
CA THR A 62 -16.94 1.24 -5.25
C THR A 62 -17.38 -0.20 -5.00
N ILE A 63 -18.57 -0.54 -5.49
CA ILE A 63 -19.07 -1.92 -5.46
C ILE A 63 -18.48 -2.69 -6.63
N ILE A 64 -17.83 -3.83 -6.32
CA ILE A 64 -17.23 -4.71 -7.32
C ILE A 64 -18.02 -6.01 -7.40
N GLU A 65 -18.46 -6.33 -8.60
CA GLU A 65 -19.06 -7.63 -8.91
C GLU A 65 -17.96 -8.62 -9.28
N LEU A 66 -17.64 -9.50 -8.33
CA LEU A 66 -16.66 -10.57 -8.55
C LEU A 66 -17.34 -11.81 -9.14
N ALA A 67 -16.92 -12.21 -10.32
CA ALA A 67 -17.27 -13.52 -10.89
C ALA A 67 -16.27 -14.58 -10.38
N VAL A 68 -16.72 -15.41 -9.44
CA VAL A 68 -15.93 -16.51 -8.86
C VAL A 68 -16.64 -17.82 -9.17
N ASP A 69 -15.98 -18.75 -9.84
CA ASP A 69 -16.55 -20.09 -10.20
C ASP A 69 -17.94 -20.01 -10.86
N GLY A 70 -18.15 -19.00 -11.72
CA GLY A 70 -19.43 -18.81 -12.42
C GLY A 70 -20.55 -18.19 -11.58
N LYS A 71 -20.27 -17.82 -10.33
CA LYS A 71 -21.19 -17.07 -9.47
C LYS A 71 -20.71 -15.62 -9.35
N THR A 72 -21.63 -14.68 -9.48
CA THR A 72 -21.34 -13.25 -9.27
C THR A 72 -21.68 -12.89 -7.83
N VAL A 73 -20.68 -12.32 -7.13
CA VAL A 73 -20.81 -11.88 -5.74
C VAL A 73 -20.53 -10.38 -5.68
N LYS A 74 -21.39 -9.62 -5.00
CA LYS A 74 -21.18 -8.19 -4.77
C LYS A 74 -20.24 -8.00 -3.60
N THR A 75 -19.17 -7.25 -3.82
CA THR A 75 -18.12 -7.02 -2.84
C THR A 75 -17.70 -5.57 -2.79
N LEU A 76 -17.14 -5.16 -1.66
CA LEU A 76 -16.40 -3.92 -1.49
C LEU A 76 -14.92 -4.23 -1.28
N ILE A 77 -14.06 -3.34 -1.72
CA ILE A 77 -12.65 -3.42 -1.38
C ILE A 77 -12.47 -2.87 0.04
N ARG A 78 -11.97 -3.71 0.92
CA ARG A 78 -11.64 -3.32 2.30
C ARG A 78 -10.26 -2.70 2.41
N GLU A 79 -9.29 -3.30 1.70
CA GLU A 79 -7.90 -2.87 1.71
C GLU A 79 -7.22 -3.20 0.38
N ILE A 80 -6.38 -2.27 -0.09
CA ILE A 80 -5.48 -2.47 -1.21
C ILE A 80 -4.05 -2.24 -0.73
N GLN A 81 -3.25 -3.29 -0.75
CA GLN A 81 -1.83 -3.19 -0.46
C GLN A 81 -1.07 -2.89 -1.75
N ARG A 82 -0.41 -1.74 -1.80
CA ARG A 82 0.42 -1.31 -2.92
C ARG A 82 1.90 -1.43 -2.59
N HIS A 83 2.71 -1.64 -3.61
CA HIS A 83 4.16 -1.63 -3.41
C HIS A 83 4.64 -0.19 -3.16
N PRO A 84 5.53 0.06 -2.15
CA PRO A 84 5.90 1.43 -1.75
C PRO A 84 6.65 2.21 -2.85
N ILE A 85 7.33 1.52 -3.77
CA ILE A 85 8.16 2.17 -4.81
C ILE A 85 7.55 1.97 -6.20
N ARG A 86 6.98 0.79 -6.47
CA ARG A 86 6.38 0.45 -7.77
C ARG A 86 4.86 0.65 -7.71
N PRO A 87 4.21 0.97 -8.82
CA PRO A 87 2.75 1.13 -8.86
C PRO A 87 1.97 -0.20 -8.71
N ASP A 88 2.68 -1.32 -8.52
CA ASP A 88 2.08 -2.65 -8.47
C ASP A 88 1.18 -2.85 -7.24
N ILE A 89 0.04 -3.48 -7.44
CA ILE A 89 -0.83 -3.94 -6.36
C ILE A 89 -0.30 -5.29 -5.85
N ILE A 90 -0.08 -5.38 -4.54
CA ILE A 90 0.46 -6.57 -3.87
C ILE A 90 -0.65 -7.51 -3.43
N HIS A 91 -1.71 -6.97 -2.84
CA HIS A 91 -2.84 -7.72 -2.30
C HIS A 91 -4.12 -6.90 -2.33
N VAL A 92 -5.26 -7.56 -2.42
CA VAL A 92 -6.59 -6.93 -2.31
C VAL A 92 -7.48 -7.78 -1.42
N ASP A 93 -8.14 -7.11 -0.50
CA ASP A 93 -9.12 -7.69 0.40
C ASP A 93 -10.52 -7.29 -0.03
N PHE A 94 -11.34 -8.28 -0.34
CA PHE A 94 -12.74 -8.11 -0.71
C PHE A 94 -13.65 -8.51 0.43
N TYR A 95 -14.58 -7.63 0.75
CA TYR A 95 -15.63 -7.87 1.73
C TYR A 95 -16.96 -8.10 1.00
N GLU A 96 -17.57 -9.27 1.18
CA GLU A 96 -18.86 -9.60 0.61
C GLU A 96 -19.96 -8.78 1.28
N ILE A 97 -20.84 -8.18 0.48
CA ILE A 97 -21.91 -7.30 0.95
C ILE A 97 -23.27 -7.80 0.52
N HIS A 98 -24.27 -7.56 1.37
CA HIS A 98 -25.68 -7.78 1.08
C HIS A 98 -26.43 -6.45 1.16
N ALA A 99 -27.44 -6.28 0.31
CA ALA A 99 -28.19 -5.02 0.19
C ALA A 99 -28.86 -4.56 1.48
N THR A 100 -29.14 -5.50 2.40
CA THR A 100 -29.87 -5.22 3.65
C THR A 100 -28.99 -4.88 4.83
N GLU A 101 -27.67 -5.10 4.73
CA GLU A 101 -26.74 -4.91 5.84
C GLU A 101 -26.02 -3.58 5.74
N LYS A 102 -25.86 -2.90 6.89
CA LYS A 102 -25.03 -1.71 6.98
C LYS A 102 -23.56 -2.10 6.95
N VAL A 103 -22.81 -1.43 6.12
CA VAL A 103 -21.39 -1.66 5.95
C VAL A 103 -20.60 -0.49 6.51
N LYS A 104 -19.51 -0.79 7.21
CA LYS A 104 -18.53 0.20 7.67
C LYS A 104 -17.45 0.32 6.62
N LEU A 105 -17.25 1.51 6.11
CA LEU A 105 -16.25 1.81 5.08
C LEU A 105 -15.59 3.16 5.33
N ARG A 106 -14.43 3.36 4.71
CA ARG A 106 -13.70 4.61 4.74
C ARG A 106 -13.95 5.36 3.44
N VAL A 107 -14.40 6.60 3.57
CA VAL A 107 -14.67 7.45 2.40
C VAL A 107 -13.69 8.61 2.39
N PRO A 108 -13.07 8.90 1.23
CA PRO A 108 -12.17 10.02 1.10
C PRO A 108 -12.91 11.35 1.22
N VAL A 109 -12.27 12.31 1.89
CA VAL A 109 -12.75 13.67 2.05
C VAL A 109 -12.01 14.57 1.07
N HIS A 110 -12.77 15.22 0.19
CA HIS A 110 -12.27 16.20 -0.76
C HIS A 110 -12.61 17.60 -0.30
N LEU A 111 -11.59 18.46 -0.20
CA LEU A 111 -11.76 19.87 0.12
C LEU A 111 -12.06 20.64 -1.17
N VAL A 112 -13.18 21.36 -1.18
CA VAL A 112 -13.62 22.14 -2.33
C VAL A 112 -13.48 23.62 -2.02
N GLY A 113 -12.88 24.37 -2.95
CA GLY A 113 -12.70 25.81 -2.81
C GLY A 113 -11.27 26.21 -2.42
N ASN A 114 -11.09 27.51 -2.14
CA ASN A 114 -9.81 28.07 -1.74
C ASN A 114 -10.02 28.97 -0.52
N PRO A 115 -9.45 28.61 0.64
CA PRO A 115 -9.69 29.33 1.90
C PRO A 115 -9.26 30.80 1.81
N ASP A 116 -10.06 31.69 2.42
CA ASP A 116 -9.72 33.10 2.53
C ASP A 116 -8.38 33.34 3.23
N GLY A 117 -8.06 32.50 4.22
CA GLY A 117 -6.78 32.53 4.91
C GLY A 117 -5.56 32.21 4.00
N VAL A 118 -5.74 31.40 2.96
CA VAL A 118 -4.71 31.13 1.96
C VAL A 118 -4.62 32.27 0.95
N ARG A 119 -5.79 32.73 0.42
CA ARG A 119 -5.82 33.77 -0.62
C ARG A 119 -5.34 35.14 -0.16
N ASN A 120 -5.81 35.56 1.02
CA ASN A 120 -5.65 36.94 1.47
C ASN A 120 -4.50 37.10 2.48
N ALA A 121 -4.17 36.05 3.20
CA ALA A 121 -3.20 36.12 4.30
C ALA A 121 -1.97 35.18 4.11
N GLY A 122 -1.87 34.51 2.97
CA GLY A 122 -0.71 33.66 2.65
C GLY A 122 -0.59 32.41 3.52
N GLY A 123 -1.67 31.99 4.19
CA GLY A 123 -1.68 30.76 4.99
C GLY A 123 -1.53 29.50 4.12
N VAL A 124 -1.26 28.38 4.77
CA VAL A 124 -1.18 27.05 4.14
C VAL A 124 -2.33 26.21 4.63
N LEU A 125 -3.11 25.63 3.68
CA LEU A 125 -4.15 24.66 4.00
C LEU A 125 -3.50 23.30 4.23
N ASP A 126 -3.67 22.77 5.44
CA ASP A 126 -3.19 21.45 5.82
C ASP A 126 -4.39 20.51 6.05
N GLN A 127 -4.43 19.39 5.32
CA GLN A 127 -5.43 18.36 5.48
C GLN A 127 -4.87 17.22 6.35
N VAL A 128 -5.29 17.19 7.61
CA VAL A 128 -4.86 16.20 8.60
C VAL A 128 -5.53 14.85 8.36
N THR A 129 -6.86 14.87 8.20
CA THR A 129 -7.65 13.65 7.97
C THR A 129 -8.15 13.63 6.54
N ARG A 130 -7.77 12.59 5.82
CA ARG A 130 -8.13 12.41 4.40
C ARG A 130 -9.27 11.44 4.19
N GLU A 131 -9.54 10.58 5.17
CA GLU A 131 -10.57 9.55 5.12
C GLU A 131 -11.39 9.56 6.39
N VAL A 132 -12.69 9.35 6.27
CA VAL A 132 -13.63 9.26 7.40
C VAL A 132 -14.34 7.93 7.37
N GLU A 133 -14.45 7.28 8.53
CA GLU A 133 -15.16 6.02 8.66
C GLU A 133 -16.65 6.26 8.88
N ILE A 134 -17.46 5.67 8.01
CA ILE A 134 -18.90 5.78 8.01
C ILE A 134 -19.58 4.42 8.01
N GLU A 135 -20.80 4.38 8.54
CA GLU A 135 -21.70 3.22 8.47
C GLU A 135 -22.89 3.59 7.59
N VAL A 136 -23.05 2.87 6.47
CA VAL A 136 -24.04 3.18 5.44
C VAL A 136 -24.56 1.90 4.79
N LEU A 137 -25.75 1.98 4.18
CA LEU A 137 -26.28 0.90 3.33
C LEU A 137 -25.56 0.92 1.97
N PRO A 138 -25.34 -0.25 1.34
CA PRO A 138 -24.63 -0.33 0.05
C PRO A 138 -25.24 0.53 -1.08
N GLU A 139 -26.53 0.76 -1.04
CA GLU A 139 -27.23 1.60 -2.03
C GLU A 139 -26.90 3.10 -1.91
N ASN A 140 -26.49 3.55 -0.72
CA ASN A 140 -26.27 4.97 -0.40
C ASN A 140 -24.78 5.29 -0.18
N ILE A 141 -23.88 4.45 -0.65
CA ILE A 141 -22.44 4.71 -0.51
C ILE A 141 -22.07 5.94 -1.34
N PRO A 142 -21.54 7.03 -0.73
CA PRO A 142 -21.02 8.16 -1.47
C PRO A 142 -19.62 7.84 -2.02
N ASP A 143 -19.33 8.25 -3.25
CA ASP A 143 -17.99 8.06 -3.86
C ASP A 143 -16.95 8.88 -3.10
N ARG A 144 -17.31 10.10 -2.67
CA ARG A 144 -16.48 11.02 -1.89
C ARG A 144 -17.34 11.95 -1.06
N VAL A 145 -16.76 12.54 -0.05
CA VAL A 145 -17.39 13.59 0.76
C VAL A 145 -16.73 14.91 0.43
N GLU A 146 -17.52 15.88 -0.02
CA GLU A 146 -17.02 17.22 -0.37
C GLU A 146 -17.27 18.16 0.80
N LEU A 147 -16.20 18.90 1.20
CA LEU A 147 -16.26 19.93 2.22
C LEU A 147 -15.82 21.27 1.67
N ASP A 148 -16.66 22.28 1.85
CA ASP A 148 -16.34 23.66 1.47
C ASP A 148 -15.38 24.29 2.51
N VAL A 149 -14.25 24.78 2.02
CA VAL A 149 -13.21 25.42 2.82
C VAL A 149 -13.10 26.93 2.58
N ASN A 150 -13.95 27.53 1.72
CA ASN A 150 -13.82 28.93 1.32
C ASN A 150 -13.84 29.92 2.48
N ALA A 151 -14.63 29.65 3.51
CA ALA A 151 -14.81 30.55 4.66
C ALA A 151 -13.70 30.50 5.71
N LEU A 152 -12.71 29.59 5.58
CA LEU A 152 -11.68 29.39 6.57
C LEU A 152 -10.64 30.51 6.58
N LYS A 153 -10.36 31.05 7.77
CA LYS A 153 -9.30 32.01 8.05
C LYS A 153 -8.08 31.32 8.66
N ILE A 154 -6.97 32.05 8.76
CA ILE A 154 -5.78 31.56 9.46
C ILE A 154 -6.12 31.23 10.91
N GLY A 155 -5.78 30.02 11.34
CA GLY A 155 -6.05 29.50 12.68
C GLY A 155 -7.39 28.77 12.81
N ASP A 156 -8.25 28.82 11.79
CA ASP A 156 -9.50 28.05 11.78
C ASP A 156 -9.25 26.60 11.42
N SER A 157 -10.09 25.70 11.96
CA SER A 157 -10.06 24.28 11.67
C SER A 157 -11.47 23.74 11.42
N LEU A 158 -11.61 22.91 10.40
CA LEU A 158 -12.81 22.10 10.17
C LEU A 158 -12.68 20.77 10.89
N ARG A 159 -13.75 20.35 11.54
CA ARG A 159 -13.83 19.08 12.28
C ARG A 159 -14.88 18.16 11.68
N VAL A 160 -14.82 16.90 12.08
CA VAL A 160 -15.79 15.88 11.62
C VAL A 160 -17.24 16.25 11.95
N ARG A 161 -17.50 16.94 13.08
CA ARG A 161 -18.84 17.42 13.46
C ARG A 161 -19.45 18.44 12.48
N ASP A 162 -18.61 19.16 11.73
CA ASP A 162 -19.03 20.18 10.77
C ASP A 162 -19.43 19.56 9.42
N MET A 163 -19.26 18.24 9.30
CA MET A 163 -19.59 17.46 8.12
C MET A 163 -20.97 16.85 8.23
N SER A 164 -21.74 16.92 7.16
CA SER A 164 -23.04 16.27 7.04
C SER A 164 -23.06 15.35 5.84
N ILE A 165 -23.30 14.06 6.07
CA ILE A 165 -23.41 13.06 5.02
C ILE A 165 -24.85 12.54 5.01
N PRO A 166 -25.60 12.67 3.92
CA PRO A 166 -26.96 12.16 3.84
C PRO A 166 -26.96 10.62 3.94
N ASN A 167 -27.89 10.08 4.74
CA ASN A 167 -28.14 8.64 4.90
C ASN A 167 -26.96 7.81 5.45
N ALA A 168 -25.93 8.44 6.02
CA ALA A 168 -24.79 7.75 6.62
C ALA A 168 -24.60 8.16 8.08
N LYS A 169 -24.15 7.21 8.89
CA LYS A 169 -23.75 7.46 10.28
C LYS A 169 -22.23 7.54 10.33
N ILE A 170 -21.70 8.68 10.78
CA ILE A 170 -20.28 8.86 10.98
C ILE A 170 -19.84 8.11 12.24
N LEU A 171 -18.81 7.27 12.13
CA LEU A 171 -18.22 6.50 13.23
C LEU A 171 -16.96 7.16 13.76
N THR A 172 -16.32 7.99 12.94
CA THR A 172 -15.12 8.74 13.33
C THR A 172 -15.44 9.75 14.42
N GLU A 173 -14.51 9.99 15.30
CA GLU A 173 -14.63 10.91 16.42
C GLU A 173 -14.99 12.33 15.95
N ALA A 174 -16.02 12.93 16.56
CA ALA A 174 -16.59 14.21 16.13
C ALA A 174 -15.60 15.40 16.26
N ASP A 175 -14.67 15.32 17.22
CA ASP A 175 -13.69 16.38 17.49
C ASP A 175 -12.42 16.28 16.63
N LEU A 176 -12.30 15.22 15.82
CA LEU A 176 -11.14 15.04 14.93
C LEU A 176 -11.11 16.16 13.89
N THR A 177 -9.92 16.78 13.73
CA THR A 177 -9.69 17.82 12.75
C THR A 177 -9.50 17.23 11.36
N ILE A 178 -10.27 17.72 10.38
CA ILE A 178 -10.16 17.33 8.97
C ILE A 178 -9.14 18.22 8.26
N ALA A 179 -9.31 19.52 8.37
CA ALA A 179 -8.46 20.51 7.72
C ALA A 179 -8.23 21.72 8.62
N THR A 180 -7.08 22.33 8.51
CA THR A 180 -6.73 23.56 9.23
C THR A 180 -5.93 24.51 8.33
N VAL A 181 -6.07 25.81 8.55
CA VAL A 181 -5.27 26.83 7.86
C VAL A 181 -4.20 27.33 8.82
N VAL A 182 -2.94 27.00 8.52
CA VAL A 182 -1.79 27.39 9.33
C VAL A 182 -1.14 28.66 8.76
N PRO A 183 -0.66 29.60 9.59
CA PRO A 183 0.11 30.73 9.09
C PRO A 183 1.36 30.25 8.37
N PRO A 184 1.84 30.97 7.34
CA PRO A 184 3.08 30.63 6.67
C PRO A 184 4.21 30.66 7.70
N ARG A 185 5.08 29.66 7.65
CA ARG A 185 6.31 29.67 8.44
C ARG A 185 7.13 30.86 7.94
N ALA A 186 7.26 31.90 8.77
CA ALA A 186 8.22 32.96 8.50
C ALA A 186 9.59 32.28 8.37
N GLU A 187 10.17 32.28 7.17
CA GLU A 187 11.58 32.03 7.04
C GLU A 187 12.23 33.14 7.88
N GLU A 188 12.78 32.74 9.02
CA GLU A 188 13.69 33.56 9.79
C GLU A 188 14.87 33.79 8.85
N VAL A 189 14.76 34.90 8.09
CA VAL A 189 15.89 35.45 7.35
C VAL A 189 16.92 35.70 8.43
N ALA A 190 17.92 34.84 8.50
CA ALA A 190 19.07 35.02 9.34
C ALA A 190 19.49 36.48 9.16
N ALA A 191 19.23 37.29 10.18
CA ALA A 191 19.65 38.69 10.21
C ALA A 191 21.13 38.69 9.84
N PRO A 192 21.58 39.52 8.90
CA PRO A 192 23.00 39.64 8.63
C PRO A 192 23.65 40.08 9.92
N THR A 193 24.46 39.21 10.47
CA THR A 193 25.33 39.51 11.59
C THR A 193 26.09 40.77 11.20
N PRO A 194 26.04 41.89 11.97
CA PRO A 194 26.84 43.05 11.67
C PRO A 194 28.31 42.62 11.77
N GLU A 195 28.97 42.56 10.65
CA GLU A 195 30.43 42.49 10.59
C GLU A 195 30.98 43.68 11.37
N THR A 196 31.43 43.41 12.58
CA THR A 196 32.29 44.32 13.31
C THR A 196 33.61 44.32 12.56
N ALA A 197 33.81 45.37 11.81
CA ALA A 197 35.12 45.71 11.29
C ALA A 197 36.11 45.80 12.49
N THR A 198 37.01 44.84 12.51
CA THR A 198 38.25 44.96 13.27
C THR A 198 39.40 44.68 12.33
N GLU A 199 40.05 45.73 12.08
CA GLU A 199 41.30 46.05 11.47
C GLU A 199 42.37 44.95 11.58
N VAL A 200 42.92 44.66 10.42
CA VAL A 200 44.31 44.34 10.09
C VAL A 200 45.22 43.82 11.20
N ALA A 201 45.60 42.56 11.06
CA ALA A 201 46.95 42.10 11.36
C ALA A 201 47.23 40.88 10.52
N GLU A 202 48.04 41.04 9.50
CA GLU A 202 48.75 39.95 8.83
C GLU A 202 49.59 39.19 9.87
N PRO A 203 49.67 37.90 9.78
CA PRO A 203 50.92 37.22 10.05
C PRO A 203 51.42 36.43 8.87
N GLU A 204 52.64 36.66 8.64
CA GLU A 204 53.56 36.10 7.71
C GLU A 204 53.52 34.59 7.54
N LEU A 205 53.73 34.24 6.31
CA LEU A 205 54.12 32.92 5.81
C LEU A 205 55.33 32.33 6.60
N ILE A 206 55.05 31.25 7.33
CA ILE A 206 56.13 30.33 7.67
C ILE A 206 55.98 29.04 6.82
N ARG A 207 56.65 29.14 5.72
CA ARG A 207 57.00 28.01 4.85
C ARG A 207 58.06 27.21 5.58
N LYS A 208 57.73 26.05 6.11
CA LYS A 208 58.73 25.09 6.55
C LYS A 208 58.73 23.91 5.63
N VAL A 209 59.63 24.03 4.68
CA VAL A 209 60.19 22.96 3.91
C VAL A 209 60.78 21.92 4.87
N ARG A 210 60.44 20.71 4.76
CA ARG A 210 61.25 19.59 5.23
C ARG A 210 61.36 18.56 4.11
N GLU A 211 62.47 18.72 3.49
CA GLU A 211 63.15 17.85 2.56
C GLU A 211 63.67 16.60 3.30
N GLY A 212 63.74 15.48 2.57
CA GLY A 212 64.55 14.28 2.87
C GLY A 212 63.72 13.23 3.62
N GLU A 213 63.62 12.04 3.17
CA GLU A 213 64.69 11.12 2.71
C GLU A 213 64.04 9.96 1.94
N GLU A 214 64.65 9.66 0.85
CA GLU A 214 64.53 8.44 0.08
C GLU A 214 65.04 7.26 0.89
N GLU A 215 64.48 6.09 0.69
CA GLU A 215 65.14 4.79 0.48
C GLU A 215 64.05 3.76 0.25
N GLU A 216 63.93 3.31 -0.96
CA GLU A 216 64.41 2.03 -1.53
C GLU A 216 63.99 0.79 -0.74
N GLY A 217 63.26 -0.04 -1.40
CA GLY A 217 62.90 -1.40 -0.99
C GLY A 217 62.02 -2.08 -2.04
N GLU A 218 62.68 -2.23 -3.19
CA GLU A 218 62.36 -3.20 -4.26
C GLU A 218 62.29 -4.63 -3.66
N VAL A 219 61.46 -5.46 -4.20
CA VAL A 219 61.55 -6.83 -4.73
C VAL A 219 60.21 -7.56 -4.55
N ALA A 220 59.61 -7.77 -5.64
CA ALA A 220 59.54 -9.02 -6.40
C ALA A 220 58.56 -10.05 -5.84
N ALA A 221 57.56 -10.21 -6.63
CA ALA A 221 57.33 -11.37 -7.49
C ALA A 221 56.55 -12.53 -6.87
N GLU A 222 55.63 -12.90 -7.67
CA GLU A 222 55.24 -14.29 -8.01
C GLU A 222 54.30 -15.03 -7.06
N GLY A 223 53.14 -15.27 -7.57
CA GLY A 223 52.90 -16.61 -8.11
C GLY A 223 51.97 -17.40 -7.21
N GLY A 224 50.84 -17.77 -7.69
CA GLY A 224 50.21 -18.93 -7.10
C GLY A 224 48.69 -18.95 -7.00
N ALA A 225 47.99 -19.07 -8.08
CA ALA A 225 46.90 -20.04 -8.16
C ALA A 225 47.57 -21.39 -8.50
N PRO A 226 47.00 -22.53 -8.28
CA PRO A 226 45.65 -22.93 -7.95
C PRO A 226 45.63 -24.09 -6.91
N ALA A 227 44.47 -24.47 -6.44
CA ALA A 227 44.17 -25.90 -6.24
C ALA A 227 42.74 -26.12 -5.78
N LYS A 228 41.97 -26.60 -6.69
CA LYS A 228 40.87 -27.54 -6.46
C LYS A 228 41.46 -28.85 -5.90
N PRO A 229 40.83 -29.54 -5.00
CA PRO A 229 40.75 -30.98 -5.17
C PRO A 229 39.34 -31.48 -5.34
N GLU A 230 39.24 -32.29 -6.32
CA GLU A 230 38.18 -33.25 -6.59
C GLU A 230 38.03 -34.31 -5.49
N ALA A 231 36.82 -34.76 -5.41
CA ALA A 231 36.42 -36.16 -5.52
C ALA A 231 36.18 -36.98 -4.24
N LYS A 232 35.09 -37.57 -4.31
CA LYS A 232 34.64 -38.98 -4.11
C LYS A 232 33.63 -39.13 -3.00
N SER A 233 32.58 -39.58 -3.43
CA SER A 233 31.91 -40.90 -3.55
C SER A 233 30.85 -40.96 -2.44
N GLY A 234 29.64 -41.19 -2.68
CA GLY A 234 29.00 -42.28 -3.37
C GLY A 234 28.00 -42.86 -2.41
N ALA A 235 26.76 -42.86 -2.75
CA ALA A 235 25.84 -43.94 -2.39
C ALA A 235 24.45 -43.65 -3.01
N ALA A 236 24.12 -44.53 -3.89
CA ALA A 236 22.85 -44.65 -4.55
C ALA A 236 21.77 -45.19 -3.58
N PRO A 237 20.48 -45.07 -3.96
CA PRO A 237 19.36 -45.41 -3.11
C PRO A 237 19.02 -46.90 -3.13
N PRO A 238 18.36 -47.44 -2.11
CA PRO A 238 17.76 -48.75 -2.23
C PRO A 238 16.35 -48.66 -2.83
N LYS A 239 16.21 -49.34 -3.91
CA LYS A 239 15.00 -49.88 -4.47
C LYS A 239 14.43 -50.99 -3.55
N VAL A 240 13.19 -50.93 -3.20
CA VAL A 240 12.38 -52.07 -2.75
C VAL A 240 11.06 -51.92 -3.46
N GLU A 241 10.86 -52.57 -4.47
CA GLU A 241 10.30 -53.87 -4.80
C GLU A 241 8.78 -54.00 -4.49
N LYS A 242 8.09 -54.17 -5.55
CA LYS A 242 6.74 -54.61 -5.77
C LYS A 242 6.36 -55.82 -4.94
N THR A 243 5.22 -55.80 -4.31
CA THR A 243 4.41 -57.01 -4.19
C THR A 243 2.96 -56.70 -4.56
N GLU A 244 2.63 -57.27 -5.65
CA GLU A 244 1.33 -57.58 -6.18
C GLU A 244 0.64 -58.63 -5.29
N LYS A 245 -0.60 -58.38 -4.90
CA LYS A 245 -1.53 -59.49 -4.78
C LYS A 245 -2.97 -59.01 -4.91
N ALA A 246 -3.52 -59.39 -5.99
CA ALA A 246 -4.93 -59.45 -6.31
C ALA A 246 -5.69 -60.35 -5.34
N GLU A 247 -6.91 -59.95 -4.97
CA GLU A 247 -8.01 -60.91 -4.82
C GLU A 247 -9.37 -60.20 -4.82
N LYS A 248 -10.12 -60.45 -5.86
CA LYS A 248 -11.58 -60.39 -5.84
C LYS A 248 -12.08 -61.75 -5.36
N PRO A 249 -13.18 -61.87 -4.62
CA PRO A 249 -14.39 -62.25 -5.31
C PRO A 249 -15.71 -61.69 -4.72
N LYS A 250 -16.63 -61.48 -5.66
CA LYS A 250 -18.01 -62.00 -5.80
C LYS A 250 -18.93 -62.06 -4.55
N GLY A 251 -20.09 -61.39 -4.71
CA GLY A 251 -21.33 -62.15 -4.79
C GLY A 251 -22.30 -61.91 -3.63
N GLY A 252 -23.57 -61.70 -4.00
CA GLY A 252 -24.75 -61.83 -3.15
C GLY A 252 -25.59 -60.56 -3.11
N LYS A 253 -26.46 -60.36 -3.88
CA LYS A 253 -27.88 -60.63 -4.20
C LYS A 253 -28.77 -60.81 -2.95
N GLU A 254 -29.93 -60.15 -3.03
CA GLU A 254 -31.22 -60.34 -2.34
C GLU A 254 -31.33 -59.63 -0.97
N SER A 255 -32.31 -58.80 -0.75
CA SER A 255 -33.74 -58.73 -1.06
C SER A 255 -34.20 -57.26 -1.11
#